data_19fde7e804a87601c8ca487e27d598bb
#
_entry.id   19fde7e804a87601c8ca487e27d598bb
#
_cell.length_a   1.000
_cell.length_b   1.000
_cell.length_c   1.000
_cell.angle_alpha   90.00
_cell.angle_beta   90.00
_cell.angle_gamma   90.00
#
_symmetry.space_group_name_H-M   'P 1'
#
loop_
_entity.id
_entity.type
_entity.pdbx_description
1 polymer ?
#
loop_
_entity_poly.entity_id
_entity_poly.type
_entity_poly.pdbx_seq_one_letter_code
_entity_poly.pdbx_strand_id
1 'polypeptide(L)'
;MKHIFTVVKTLSLLLVLTYLTACEETEDTKFDIVASPVLATFDGQSFKPTEPVTVMATFYELDKSGILDQNVGIDSTIISGLDITVFINESTKVGDFVTDVDGLIRFEKSWDDIGGARPVVRLEWVGEFNNTSFRIFHNVGLE
;
A
#
# COMPACT_ATOMS: atom_id res chain seq x y z
N MET A 1 -41.35 49.96 24.57
CA MET A 1 -41.23 48.50 24.78
C MET A 1 -41.54 47.64 23.55
N LYS A 2 -42.52 47.99 22.69
CA LYS A 2 -42.86 47.17 21.50
C LYS A 2 -41.73 47.04 20.48
N HIS A 3 -40.91 48.08 20.26
CA HIS A 3 -39.83 48.07 19.27
C HIS A 3 -38.66 47.17 19.64
N ILE A 4 -38.35 47.01 20.96
CA ILE A 4 -37.26 46.15 21.43
C ILE A 4 -37.58 44.68 21.14
N PHE A 5 -38.84 44.27 21.34
CA PHE A 5 -39.28 42.89 21.08
C PHE A 5 -39.23 42.53 19.60
N THR A 6 -39.47 43.51 18.72
CA THR A 6 -39.40 43.29 17.26
C THR A 6 -37.92 43.09 16.81
N VAL A 7 -37.03 43.97 17.33
CA VAL A 7 -35.59 43.87 16.99
C VAL A 7 -34.96 42.55 17.49
N VAL A 8 -35.33 42.10 18.69
CA VAL A 8 -34.83 40.83 19.23
C VAL A 8 -35.34 39.66 18.44
N LYS A 9 -36.61 39.65 18.01
CA LYS A 9 -37.15 38.60 17.12
C LYS A 9 -36.48 38.52 15.78
N THR A 10 -36.22 39.67 15.13
CA THR A 10 -35.54 39.71 13.82
C THR A 10 -34.08 39.27 13.92
N LEU A 11 -33.38 39.68 15.00
CA LEU A 11 -32.00 39.28 15.24
C LEU A 11 -31.89 37.79 15.52
N SER A 12 -32.84 37.21 16.29
CA SER A 12 -32.88 35.76 16.54
C SER A 12 -33.17 34.94 15.29
N LEU A 13 -34.05 35.44 14.40
CA LEU A 13 -34.37 34.79 13.16
C LEU A 13 -33.17 34.79 12.19
N LEU A 14 -32.41 35.91 12.16
CA LEU A 14 -31.20 36.03 11.35
C LEU A 14 -30.10 35.07 11.82
N LEU A 15 -29.96 34.90 13.14
CA LEU A 15 -28.98 34.02 13.75
C LEU A 15 -29.26 32.54 13.40
N VAL A 16 -30.54 32.13 13.41
CA VAL A 16 -30.94 30.75 13.04
C VAL A 16 -30.72 30.49 11.57
N LEU A 17 -30.88 31.48 10.68
CA LEU A 17 -30.64 31.32 9.25
C LEU A 17 -29.16 31.08 8.91
N THR A 18 -28.24 31.65 9.71
CA THR A 18 -26.79 31.45 9.47
C THR A 18 -26.31 30.05 9.88
N TYR A 19 -27.01 29.36 10.77
CA TYR A 19 -26.68 27.97 11.11
C TYR A 19 -27.13 26.94 10.06
N LEU A 20 -28.00 27.29 9.14
CA LEU A 20 -28.51 26.36 8.12
C LEU A 20 -27.64 26.31 6.84
N THR A 21 -26.67 27.23 6.71
CA THR A 21 -25.75 27.25 5.56
C THR A 21 -24.38 26.64 5.84
N ALA A 22 -24.17 26.10 7.04
CA ALA A 22 -22.91 25.46 7.43
C ALA A 22 -22.92 23.92 7.21
N CYS A 23 -23.67 23.44 6.22
CA CYS A 23 -23.33 22.16 5.57
C CYS A 23 -22.38 22.52 4.41
N GLU A 24 -21.10 22.71 4.70
CA GLU A 24 -20.08 22.48 3.70
C GLU A 24 -20.22 20.99 3.30
N GLU A 25 -20.58 20.78 2.03
CA GLU A 25 -20.30 19.49 1.40
C GLU A 25 -18.82 19.25 1.62
N THR A 26 -18.48 18.35 2.55
CA THR A 26 -17.14 17.76 2.56
C THR A 26 -16.98 17.20 1.15
N GLU A 27 -16.13 17.84 0.34
CA GLU A 27 -15.65 17.20 -0.87
C GLU A 27 -15.26 15.78 -0.45
N ASP A 28 -16.02 14.80 -0.95
CA ASP A 28 -15.63 13.41 -0.86
C ASP A 28 -14.21 13.35 -1.42
N THR A 29 -13.22 13.41 -0.55
CA THR A 29 -11.87 13.04 -0.88
C THR A 29 -11.96 11.54 -1.19
N LYS A 30 -12.37 11.23 -2.42
CA LYS A 30 -12.20 9.92 -3.00
C LYS A 30 -10.71 9.67 -2.99
N PHE A 31 -10.25 9.03 -1.92
CA PHE A 31 -8.99 8.33 -2.01
C PHE A 31 -9.21 7.25 -3.06
N ASP A 32 -8.76 7.50 -4.27
CA ASP A 32 -8.60 6.45 -5.25
C ASP A 32 -7.56 5.48 -4.65
N ILE A 33 -8.06 4.51 -3.91
CA ILE A 33 -7.26 3.38 -3.48
C ILE A 33 -7.01 2.59 -4.76
N VAL A 34 -5.95 2.97 -5.47
CA VAL A 34 -5.46 2.21 -6.61
C VAL A 34 -4.95 0.89 -6.03
N ALA A 35 -5.73 -0.17 -6.21
CA ALA A 35 -5.29 -1.50 -5.84
C ALA A 35 -3.97 -1.79 -6.57
N SER A 36 -2.98 -2.38 -5.86
CA SER A 36 -1.73 -2.76 -6.48
C SER A 36 -1.98 -3.50 -7.80
N PRO A 37 -1.35 -3.11 -8.90
CA PRO A 37 -1.48 -3.81 -10.19
C PRO A 37 -0.85 -5.20 -10.13
N VAL A 38 -0.04 -5.47 -9.11
CA VAL A 38 0.77 -6.67 -8.95
C VAL A 38 0.47 -7.32 -7.61
N LEU A 39 0.30 -8.64 -7.62
CA LEU A 39 0.35 -9.49 -6.44
C LEU A 39 1.77 -10.03 -6.28
N ALA A 40 2.32 -10.02 -5.08
CA ALA A 40 3.54 -10.75 -4.75
C ALA A 40 3.26 -11.80 -3.67
N THR A 41 3.84 -12.97 -3.84
CA THR A 41 3.90 -14.01 -2.81
C THR A 41 5.33 -14.14 -2.32
N PHE A 42 5.50 -14.41 -1.03
CA PHE A 42 6.81 -14.49 -0.39
C PHE A 42 6.97 -15.80 0.37
N ASP A 43 8.15 -16.40 0.24
CA ASP A 43 8.61 -17.52 1.06
C ASP A 43 9.91 -17.12 1.77
N GLY A 44 9.98 -17.39 3.08
CA GLY A 44 11.09 -16.98 3.96
C GLY A 44 10.69 -15.81 4.87
N GLN A 45 10.50 -16.10 6.16
CA GLN A 45 10.10 -15.11 7.17
C GLN A 45 11.01 -15.08 8.40
N SER A 46 11.56 -16.24 8.81
CA SER A 46 12.35 -16.36 10.03
C SER A 46 13.70 -17.00 9.73
N PHE A 47 14.77 -16.42 10.28
CA PHE A 47 16.14 -16.81 9.99
C PHE A 47 16.99 -16.71 11.25
N LYS A 48 18.03 -17.56 11.36
CA LYS A 48 19.00 -17.46 12.45
C LYS A 48 19.93 -16.25 12.26
N PRO A 49 20.46 -15.67 13.35
CA PRO A 49 21.38 -14.54 13.27
C PRO A 49 22.65 -14.81 12.44
N THR A 50 23.04 -16.07 12.33
CA THR A 50 24.25 -16.51 11.63
C THR A 50 24.03 -16.90 10.17
N GLU A 51 22.78 -16.94 9.74
CA GLU A 51 22.38 -17.31 8.37
C GLU A 51 21.98 -16.06 7.58
N PRO A 52 22.19 -16.04 6.25
CA PRO A 52 21.68 -14.96 5.43
C PRO A 52 20.15 -14.98 5.38
N VAL A 53 19.56 -13.80 5.27
CA VAL A 53 18.13 -13.66 5.01
C VAL A 53 17.88 -13.98 3.54
N THR A 54 17.15 -15.07 3.29
CA THR A 54 16.83 -15.54 1.95
C THR A 54 15.32 -15.53 1.75
N VAL A 55 14.83 -14.64 0.88
CA VAL A 55 13.41 -14.52 0.53
C VAL A 55 13.21 -14.85 -0.92
N MET A 56 12.27 -15.75 -1.22
CA MET A 56 11.82 -16.01 -2.58
C MET A 56 10.53 -15.22 -2.81
N ALA A 57 10.55 -14.29 -3.76
CA ALA A 57 9.40 -13.44 -4.09
C ALA A 57 8.94 -13.74 -5.51
N THR A 58 7.66 -14.09 -5.69
CA THR A 58 7.07 -14.33 -7.02
C THR A 58 6.00 -13.28 -7.30
N PHE A 59 6.04 -12.70 -8.50
CA PHE A 59 5.20 -11.58 -8.90
C PHE A 59 4.20 -11.99 -9.99
N TYR A 60 2.94 -11.56 -9.80
CA TYR A 60 1.82 -11.90 -10.68
C TYR A 60 1.02 -10.66 -11.04
N GLU A 61 0.60 -10.58 -12.31
CA GLU A 61 -0.50 -9.74 -12.74
C GLU A 61 -1.83 -10.42 -12.40
N LEU A 62 -2.79 -9.66 -11.87
CA LEU A 62 -4.12 -10.16 -11.55
C LEU A 62 -5.13 -9.70 -12.61
N ASP A 63 -5.73 -10.65 -13.31
CA ASP A 63 -6.93 -10.38 -14.09
C ASP A 63 -8.16 -10.39 -13.18
N LYS A 64 -8.69 -9.21 -12.94
CA LYS A 64 -9.88 -8.99 -12.10
C LYS A 64 -11.17 -8.84 -12.92
N SER A 65 -11.12 -9.07 -14.23
CA SER A 65 -12.28 -8.90 -15.12
C SER A 65 -13.47 -9.77 -14.71
N GLY A 66 -13.20 -10.95 -14.15
CA GLY A 66 -14.19 -11.89 -13.67
C GLY A 66 -14.53 -11.79 -12.17
N ILE A 67 -14.05 -10.76 -11.45
CA ILE A 67 -14.17 -10.69 -9.97
C ILE A 67 -15.61 -10.74 -9.44
N LEU A 68 -16.58 -10.30 -10.23
CA LEU A 68 -18.01 -10.35 -9.88
C LEU A 68 -18.71 -11.64 -10.31
N ASP A 69 -18.05 -12.49 -11.09
CA ASP A 69 -18.57 -13.79 -11.51
C ASP A 69 -17.88 -14.90 -10.70
N GLN A 70 -18.62 -15.50 -9.78
CA GLN A 70 -18.12 -16.57 -8.92
C GLN A 70 -17.65 -17.82 -9.68
N ASN A 71 -17.99 -17.97 -10.97
CA ASN A 71 -17.55 -19.08 -11.79
C ASN A 71 -16.24 -18.79 -12.55
N VAL A 72 -15.87 -17.51 -12.70
CA VAL A 72 -14.65 -17.07 -13.40
C VAL A 72 -13.54 -16.80 -12.38
N GLY A 73 -13.85 -16.03 -11.32
CA GLY A 73 -12.88 -15.69 -10.29
C GLY A 73 -11.82 -14.69 -10.74
N ILE A 74 -10.66 -14.75 -10.09
CA ILE A 74 -9.47 -13.95 -10.41
C ILE A 74 -8.43 -14.88 -10.99
N ASP A 75 -7.94 -14.59 -12.19
CA ASP A 75 -6.81 -15.28 -12.78
C ASP A 75 -5.50 -14.55 -12.48
N SER A 76 -4.39 -15.27 -12.50
CA SER A 76 -3.07 -14.72 -12.22
C SER A 76 -2.05 -15.17 -13.24
N THR A 77 -1.31 -14.22 -13.79
CA THR A 77 -0.25 -14.47 -14.77
C THR A 77 1.09 -14.04 -14.21
N ILE A 78 2.11 -14.87 -14.36
CA ILE A 78 3.49 -14.58 -13.96
C ILE A 78 4.02 -13.37 -14.70
N ILE A 79 4.71 -12.46 -13.99
CA ILE A 79 5.38 -11.30 -14.59
C ILE A 79 6.88 -11.56 -14.64
N SER A 80 7.42 -11.80 -15.84
CA SER A 80 8.85 -11.88 -16.07
C SER A 80 9.44 -10.54 -16.49
N GLY A 81 10.71 -10.28 -16.14
CA GLY A 81 11.41 -9.05 -16.53
C GLY A 81 10.94 -7.80 -15.80
N LEU A 82 10.29 -7.95 -14.64
CA LEU A 82 9.84 -6.83 -13.81
C LEU A 82 11.00 -6.29 -12.97
N ASP A 83 11.29 -4.99 -13.12
CA ASP A 83 12.30 -4.31 -12.30
C ASP A 83 11.74 -4.02 -10.90
N ILE A 84 12.45 -4.45 -9.87
CA ILE A 84 12.10 -4.28 -8.46
C ILE A 84 13.29 -3.70 -7.70
N THR A 85 13.06 -2.63 -6.96
CA THR A 85 14.00 -2.11 -5.96
C THR A 85 13.52 -2.48 -4.57
N VAL A 86 14.42 -3.04 -3.76
CA VAL A 86 14.11 -3.39 -2.36
C VAL A 86 14.70 -2.34 -1.43
N PHE A 87 13.86 -1.85 -0.52
CA PHE A 87 14.22 -0.90 0.53
C PHE A 87 13.97 -1.47 1.92
N ILE A 88 14.62 -0.87 2.91
CA ILE A 88 14.32 -0.97 4.34
C ILE A 88 14.10 0.43 4.91
N ASN A 89 13.29 0.55 5.96
CA ASN A 89 13.04 1.83 6.64
C ASN A 89 12.63 2.96 5.65
N GLU A 90 11.79 2.64 4.68
CA GLU A 90 11.20 3.56 3.69
C GLU A 90 12.18 4.19 2.68
N SER A 91 13.46 4.31 3.01
CA SER A 91 14.42 5.07 2.21
C SER A 91 15.77 4.39 1.95
N THR A 92 16.16 3.40 2.75
CA THR A 92 17.45 2.75 2.59
C THR A 92 17.36 1.65 1.55
N LYS A 93 17.94 1.90 0.38
CA LYS A 93 17.99 0.93 -0.71
C LYS A 93 18.92 -0.24 -0.37
N VAL A 94 18.42 -1.44 -0.53
CA VAL A 94 19.16 -2.71 -0.31
C VAL A 94 19.64 -3.30 -1.63
N GLY A 95 18.90 -3.15 -2.70
CA GLY A 95 19.30 -3.65 -4.02
C GLY A 95 18.23 -3.51 -5.10
N ASP A 96 18.66 -3.71 -6.35
CA ASP A 96 17.80 -3.82 -7.52
C ASP A 96 17.80 -5.28 -7.99
N PHE A 97 16.65 -5.73 -8.43
CA PHE A 97 16.39 -7.09 -8.87
C PHE A 97 15.47 -7.07 -10.09
N VAL A 98 15.52 -8.14 -10.87
CA VAL A 98 14.62 -8.34 -12.01
C VAL A 98 14.02 -9.72 -11.89
N THR A 99 12.71 -9.85 -12.09
CA THR A 99 12.05 -11.17 -12.09
C THR A 99 12.55 -12.03 -13.24
N ASP A 100 12.78 -13.29 -12.97
CA ASP A 100 13.15 -14.29 -13.99
C ASP A 100 11.95 -14.74 -14.85
N VAL A 101 12.14 -15.78 -15.65
CA VAL A 101 11.09 -16.32 -16.53
C VAL A 101 9.90 -16.91 -15.78
N ASP A 102 10.08 -17.27 -14.52
CA ASP A 102 9.07 -17.78 -13.60
C ASP A 102 8.50 -16.69 -12.69
N GLY A 103 8.81 -15.41 -12.96
CA GLY A 103 8.37 -14.26 -12.16
C GLY A 103 9.03 -14.19 -10.79
N LEU A 104 10.14 -14.90 -10.59
CA LEU A 104 10.78 -15.10 -9.30
C LEU A 104 11.97 -14.16 -9.12
N ILE A 105 12.12 -13.64 -7.90
CA ILE A 105 13.33 -12.99 -7.38
C ILE A 105 13.82 -13.79 -6.18
N ARG A 106 15.11 -14.18 -6.19
CA ARG A 106 15.82 -14.65 -5.01
C ARG A 106 16.55 -13.47 -4.36
N PHE A 107 16.00 -13.00 -3.25
CA PHE A 107 16.65 -12.02 -2.39
C PHE A 107 17.51 -12.77 -1.36
N GLU A 108 18.81 -12.45 -1.32
CA GLU A 108 19.74 -13.05 -0.35
C GLU A 108 20.68 -11.94 0.14
N LYS A 109 20.62 -11.62 1.43
CA LYS A 109 21.41 -10.57 2.07
C LYS A 109 21.83 -11.00 3.48
N SER A 110 22.98 -10.50 3.91
CA SER A 110 23.37 -10.62 5.31
C SER A 110 22.49 -9.74 6.19
N TRP A 111 22.42 -10.05 7.49
CA TRP A 111 21.72 -9.19 8.44
C TRP A 111 22.28 -7.77 8.48
N ASP A 112 23.61 -7.61 8.31
CA ASP A 112 24.27 -6.31 8.31
C ASP A 112 23.81 -5.45 7.12
N ASP A 113 23.60 -6.05 5.94
CA ASP A 113 23.11 -5.35 4.74
C ASP A 113 21.69 -4.81 4.90
N ILE A 114 20.90 -5.40 5.82
CA ILE A 114 19.51 -5.00 6.07
C ILE A 114 19.33 -4.34 7.44
N GLY A 115 20.42 -3.80 8.01
CA GLY A 115 20.37 -2.98 9.22
C GLY A 115 20.51 -3.76 10.52
N GLY A 116 21.05 -4.98 10.48
CA GLY A 116 21.32 -5.85 11.62
C GLY A 116 20.21 -6.81 11.98
N ALA A 117 20.57 -7.89 12.71
CA ALA A 117 19.64 -8.90 13.16
C ALA A 117 18.65 -8.30 14.18
N ARG A 118 17.36 -8.35 13.87
CA ARG A 118 16.27 -7.80 14.67
C ARG A 118 15.09 -8.75 14.69
N PRO A 119 14.18 -8.63 15.71
CA PRO A 119 12.96 -9.41 15.75
C PRO A 119 12.08 -9.24 14.51
N VAL A 120 12.08 -8.03 13.94
CA VAL A 120 11.34 -7.74 12.70
C VAL A 120 12.11 -6.68 11.88
N VAL A 121 12.32 -6.98 10.59
CA VAL A 121 12.77 -6.05 9.56
C VAL A 121 11.72 -6.05 8.45
N ARG A 122 11.20 -4.89 8.11
CA ARG A 122 10.26 -4.74 7.00
C ARG A 122 11.04 -4.49 5.71
N LEU A 123 10.92 -5.40 4.77
CA LEU A 123 11.38 -5.25 3.40
C LEU A 123 10.27 -4.61 2.57
N GLU A 124 10.62 -3.65 1.76
CA GLU A 124 9.72 -2.89 0.91
C GLU A 124 10.11 -3.11 -0.55
N TRP A 125 9.27 -3.78 -1.29
CA TRP A 125 9.45 -4.14 -2.69
C TRP A 125 8.73 -3.12 -3.55
N VAL A 126 9.48 -2.33 -4.30
CA VAL A 126 8.99 -1.19 -5.07
C VAL A 126 9.26 -1.41 -6.54
N GLY A 127 8.26 -1.22 -7.37
CA GLY A 127 8.36 -1.34 -8.82
C GLY A 127 7.29 -0.54 -9.54
N GLU A 128 7.30 -0.64 -10.85
CA GLU A 128 6.28 -0.09 -11.73
C GLU A 128 5.83 -1.16 -12.71
N PHE A 129 4.53 -1.33 -12.88
CA PHE A 129 3.94 -2.26 -13.83
C PHE A 129 2.79 -1.57 -14.57
N ASN A 130 2.79 -1.61 -15.90
CA ASN A 130 1.79 -0.94 -16.73
C ASN A 130 1.58 0.55 -16.36
N ASN A 131 2.69 1.30 -16.17
CA ASN A 131 2.70 2.72 -15.76
C ASN A 131 2.06 3.00 -14.40
N THR A 132 1.91 1.97 -13.57
CA THR A 132 1.39 2.10 -12.21
C THR A 132 2.45 1.67 -11.22
N SER A 133 2.90 2.59 -10.40
CA SER A 133 3.86 2.30 -9.33
C SER A 133 3.19 1.50 -8.22
N PHE A 134 3.91 0.57 -7.63
CA PHE A 134 3.44 -0.20 -6.49
C PHE A 134 4.52 -0.34 -5.42
N ARG A 135 4.09 -0.62 -4.19
CA ARG A 135 4.94 -0.92 -3.05
C ARG A 135 4.30 -2.04 -2.24
N ILE A 136 5.03 -3.12 -2.06
CA ILE A 136 4.59 -4.31 -1.33
C ILE A 136 5.52 -4.55 -0.15
N PHE A 137 4.97 -4.97 0.97
CA PHE A 137 5.73 -5.17 2.21
C PHE A 137 5.83 -6.64 2.56
N HIS A 138 7.01 -7.05 3.02
CA HIS A 138 7.25 -8.37 3.59
C HIS A 138 8.11 -8.23 4.84
N ASN A 139 7.72 -8.88 5.92
CA ASN A 139 8.47 -8.85 7.16
C ASN A 139 9.35 -10.09 7.28
N VAL A 140 10.60 -9.88 7.62
CA VAL A 140 11.56 -10.93 8.00
C VAL A 140 12.03 -10.68 9.43
N GLY A 141 12.42 -11.74 10.14
CA GLY A 141 12.85 -11.60 11.52
C GLY A 141 13.70 -12.74 12.00
N LEU A 142 14.12 -12.65 13.26
CA LEU A 142 14.84 -13.72 13.94
C LEU A 142 13.89 -14.87 14.30
N GLU A 143 14.38 -16.10 14.12
CA GLU A 143 13.77 -17.33 14.61
C GLU A 143 13.87 -17.40 16.13
#